data_e6ed462143606981e9711e506142c866
#
_entry.id   e6ed462143606981e9711e506142c866
#
_cell.length_a   1.000
_cell.length_b   1.000
_cell.length_c   1.000
_cell.angle_alpha   90.00
_cell.angle_beta   90.00
_cell.angle_gamma   90.00
#
_symmetry.space_group_name_H-M   'P 1'
#
loop_
_entity.id
_entity.type
_entity.pdbx_description
1 polymer ?
#
loop_
_entity_poly.entity_id
_entity_poly.type
_entity_poly.pdbx_seq_one_letter_code
_entity_poly.pdbx_strand_id
1 'polypeptide(L)'
;MSDFVKTMTIRALALVKSFSKSQKRLALKSYSDQDRTIWFYTPTNHGGLSFADMSSTQHRLVLSLVSSGLSTSGFNTVAAIMGLDNILDNLEDFKVNFKRERGRDPLLYYITIFGDPGSEKEWGWRLGGHHISLHYSIKGLKVLSFTPSFFGADPADSPLLGPHLHRPLASLEDLGRELFTSLSGTNLQSALISAIPPVD
;
A
#
# COMPACT_ATOMS: atom_id res chain seq x y z
N MET A 1 4.66 15.75 17.04
CA MET A 1 3.78 15.66 15.84
C MET A 1 4.27 16.52 14.67
N SER A 2 4.85 17.71 14.89
CA SER A 2 5.35 18.59 13.79
C SER A 2 6.51 17.99 12.99
N ASP A 3 7.43 17.22 13.60
CA ASP A 3 8.62 16.69 12.93
C ASP A 3 8.32 15.53 11.96
N PHE A 4 7.30 14.75 12.28
CA PHE A 4 6.80 13.66 11.42
C PHE A 4 6.29 14.20 10.06
N VAL A 5 5.40 15.19 10.06
CA VAL A 5 4.86 15.79 8.83
C VAL A 5 5.94 16.55 8.05
N LYS A 6 6.85 17.25 8.74
CA LYS A 6 8.01 17.90 8.09
C LYS A 6 8.87 16.87 7.36
N THR A 7 9.20 15.76 8.01
CA THR A 7 9.98 14.67 7.40
C THR A 7 9.27 14.12 6.16
N MET A 8 7.97 13.86 6.24
CA MET A 8 7.15 13.39 5.12
C MET A 8 7.15 14.39 3.96
N THR A 9 6.99 15.69 4.25
CA THR A 9 7.03 16.77 3.27
C THR A 9 8.39 16.83 2.55
N ILE A 10 9.50 16.80 3.30
CA ILE A 10 10.86 16.82 2.75
C ILE A 10 11.07 15.63 1.79
N ARG A 11 10.63 14.45 2.18
CA ARG A 11 10.75 13.23 1.38
C ARG A 11 9.88 13.29 0.12
N ALA A 12 8.66 13.80 0.22
CA ALA A 12 7.79 14.03 -0.93
C ALA A 12 8.41 15.02 -1.93
N LEU A 13 8.95 16.14 -1.44
CA LEU A 13 9.64 17.13 -2.28
C LEU A 13 10.87 16.54 -2.98
N ALA A 14 11.67 15.75 -2.26
CA ALA A 14 12.82 15.06 -2.85
C ALA A 14 12.42 14.10 -3.97
N LEU A 15 11.33 13.34 -3.76
CA LEU A 15 10.76 12.45 -4.76
C LEU A 15 10.26 13.22 -5.98
N VAL A 16 9.45 14.27 -5.80
CA VAL A 16 8.91 15.11 -6.89
C VAL A 16 10.02 15.77 -7.70
N LYS A 17 11.09 16.22 -7.02
CA LYS A 17 12.28 16.79 -7.66
C LYS A 17 13.01 15.79 -8.57
N SER A 18 12.98 14.50 -8.22
CA SER A 18 13.65 13.44 -8.97
C SER A 18 12.93 13.04 -10.26
N PHE A 19 11.65 13.39 -10.42
CA PHE A 19 10.84 12.99 -11.56
C PHE A 19 11.21 13.75 -12.83
N SER A 20 11.31 13.01 -13.93
CA SER A 20 11.35 13.58 -15.29
C SER A 20 10.02 14.26 -15.63
N LYS A 21 10.02 15.01 -16.73
CA LYS A 21 8.81 15.69 -17.22
C LYS A 21 7.67 14.71 -17.56
N SER A 22 7.99 13.54 -18.09
CA SER A 22 7.00 12.48 -18.36
C SER A 22 6.47 11.84 -17.08
N GLN A 23 7.34 11.53 -16.14
CA GLN A 23 6.95 10.94 -14.84
C GLN A 23 6.07 11.89 -14.03
N LYS A 24 6.35 13.20 -14.04
CA LYS A 24 5.50 14.21 -13.39
C LYS A 24 4.07 14.22 -13.92
N ARG A 25 3.86 13.99 -15.23
CA ARG A 25 2.50 13.90 -15.79
C ARG A 25 1.70 12.71 -15.27
N LEU A 26 2.37 11.63 -14.89
CA LEU A 26 1.75 10.43 -14.32
C LEU A 26 1.57 10.57 -12.81
N ALA A 27 2.61 11.00 -12.11
CA ALA A 27 2.68 10.99 -10.66
C ALA A 27 1.97 12.15 -9.97
N LEU A 28 1.84 13.31 -10.62
CA LEU A 28 1.34 14.53 -9.98
C LEU A 28 -0.08 14.85 -10.43
N LYS A 29 -0.97 15.03 -9.46
CA LYS A 29 -2.38 15.37 -9.68
C LYS A 29 -2.81 16.53 -8.79
N SER A 30 -3.90 17.19 -9.15
CA SER A 30 -4.55 18.16 -8.25
C SER A 30 -5.00 17.46 -6.97
N TYR A 31 -4.98 18.17 -5.83
CA TYR A 31 -5.57 17.65 -4.59
C TYR A 31 -7.07 17.38 -4.71
N SER A 32 -7.77 18.11 -5.55
CA SER A 32 -9.19 17.92 -5.86
C SER A 32 -9.48 16.83 -6.88
N ASP A 33 -8.46 16.15 -7.41
CA ASP A 33 -8.65 15.04 -8.35
C ASP A 33 -9.41 13.89 -7.68
N GLN A 34 -10.44 13.39 -8.34
CA GLN A 34 -11.28 12.31 -7.81
C GLN A 34 -10.50 11.01 -7.60
N ASP A 35 -9.44 10.77 -8.35
CA ASP A 35 -8.54 9.63 -8.18
C ASP A 35 -7.95 9.53 -6.76
N ARG A 36 -7.88 10.66 -6.02
CA ARG A 36 -7.41 10.70 -4.63
C ARG A 36 -8.23 9.82 -3.69
N THR A 37 -9.50 9.60 -3.98
CA THR A 37 -10.42 8.82 -3.15
C THR A 37 -10.63 7.39 -3.67
N ILE A 38 -10.07 7.06 -4.84
CA ILE A 38 -10.17 5.73 -5.42
C ILE A 38 -9.04 4.86 -4.87
N TRP A 39 -9.38 3.62 -4.50
CA TRP A 39 -8.40 2.63 -4.08
C TRP A 39 -8.80 1.22 -4.53
N PHE A 40 -7.82 0.38 -4.69
CA PHE A 40 -7.97 -1.03 -5.05
C PHE A 40 -7.03 -1.87 -4.18
N TYR A 41 -7.28 -3.17 -4.09
CA TYR A 41 -6.38 -4.15 -3.48
C TYR A 41 -5.94 -5.24 -4.46
N THR A 42 -6.60 -5.33 -5.60
CA THR A 42 -6.34 -6.30 -6.67
C THR A 42 -5.12 -5.88 -7.51
N PRO A 43 -4.48 -6.81 -8.26
CA PRO A 43 -3.35 -6.51 -9.14
C PRO A 43 -3.78 -5.80 -10.42
N THR A 44 -4.36 -4.62 -10.27
CA THR A 44 -4.81 -3.75 -11.36
C THR A 44 -3.91 -2.51 -11.49
N ASN A 45 -4.18 -1.66 -12.48
CA ASN A 45 -3.54 -0.35 -12.56
C ASN A 45 -4.15 0.60 -11.51
N HIS A 46 -3.34 0.99 -10.53
CA HIS A 46 -3.77 1.88 -9.44
C HIS A 46 -3.67 3.37 -9.79
N GLY A 47 -3.23 3.70 -11.01
CA GLY A 47 -2.95 5.08 -11.40
C GLY A 47 -1.69 5.66 -10.75
N GLY A 48 -1.16 6.72 -11.31
CA GLY A 48 0.11 7.31 -10.87
C GLY A 48 1.32 6.74 -11.62
N LEU A 49 2.49 6.84 -11.04
CA LEU A 49 3.76 6.37 -11.60
C LEU A 49 4.11 5.01 -10.99
N SER A 50 4.29 3.99 -11.84
CA SER A 50 4.67 2.64 -11.41
C SER A 50 6.15 2.54 -11.05
N PHE A 51 6.52 1.60 -10.19
CA PHE A 51 7.92 1.29 -9.91
C PHE A 51 8.65 0.81 -11.18
N ALA A 52 7.95 0.13 -12.10
CA ALA A 52 8.52 -0.28 -13.39
C ALA A 52 9.05 0.90 -14.23
N ASP A 53 8.45 2.09 -14.08
CA ASP A 53 8.82 3.31 -14.81
C ASP A 53 9.80 4.20 -14.02
N MET A 54 10.39 3.69 -12.95
CA MET A 54 11.30 4.45 -12.07
C MET A 54 12.72 3.89 -12.09
N SER A 55 13.69 4.76 -11.79
CA SER A 55 15.05 4.34 -11.46
C SER A 55 15.14 3.78 -10.03
N SER A 56 16.19 2.99 -9.74
CA SER A 56 16.46 2.49 -8.38
C SER A 56 16.58 3.61 -7.34
N THR A 57 17.10 4.79 -7.74
CA THR A 57 17.12 5.96 -6.85
C THR A 57 15.72 6.44 -6.52
N GLN A 58 14.82 6.46 -7.50
CA GLN A 58 13.42 6.84 -7.28
C GLN A 58 12.67 5.82 -6.43
N HIS A 59 12.89 4.50 -6.62
CA HIS A 59 12.37 3.46 -5.72
C HIS A 59 12.73 3.76 -4.26
N ARG A 60 14.01 4.06 -4.00
CA ARG A 60 14.48 4.42 -2.66
C ARG A 60 13.77 5.66 -2.11
N LEU A 61 13.52 6.68 -2.93
CA LEU A 61 12.80 7.88 -2.51
C LEU A 61 11.33 7.61 -2.21
N VAL A 62 10.64 6.78 -3.01
CA VAL A 62 9.27 6.34 -2.70
C VAL A 62 9.23 5.59 -1.39
N LEU A 63 10.08 4.57 -1.20
CA LEU A 63 10.13 3.80 0.04
C LEU A 63 10.49 4.66 1.25
N SER A 64 11.36 5.67 1.06
CA SER A 64 11.65 6.66 2.09
C SER A 64 10.43 7.50 2.46
N LEU A 65 9.62 7.94 1.48
CA LEU A 65 8.36 8.65 1.75
C LEU A 65 7.38 7.74 2.50
N VAL A 66 7.16 6.54 2.02
CA VAL A 66 6.25 5.54 2.64
C VAL A 66 6.67 5.25 4.09
N SER A 67 7.95 5.02 4.34
CA SER A 67 8.47 4.77 5.69
C SER A 67 8.25 5.94 6.65
N SER A 68 8.10 7.16 6.15
CA SER A 68 7.78 8.30 7.01
C SER A 68 6.32 8.33 7.47
N GLY A 69 5.45 7.60 6.81
CA GLY A 69 4.03 7.46 7.17
C GLY A 69 3.73 6.26 8.08
N LEU A 70 4.71 5.41 8.34
CA LEU A 70 4.51 4.13 9.02
C LEU A 70 5.45 3.96 10.21
N SER A 71 5.07 3.10 11.16
CA SER A 71 6.02 2.56 12.13
C SER A 71 7.03 1.65 11.42
N THR A 72 8.14 1.34 12.09
CA THR A 72 9.12 0.36 11.57
C THR A 72 8.45 -0.98 11.23
N SER A 73 7.58 -1.47 12.12
CA SER A 73 6.82 -2.70 11.88
C SER A 73 5.90 -2.58 10.67
N GLY A 74 5.13 -1.48 10.56
CA GLY A 74 4.24 -1.25 9.42
C GLY A 74 5.01 -1.17 8.09
N PHE A 75 6.17 -0.51 8.07
CA PHE A 75 7.01 -0.48 6.88
C PHE A 75 7.56 -1.87 6.50
N ASN A 76 7.99 -2.66 7.49
CA ASN A 76 8.43 -4.04 7.26
C ASN A 76 7.30 -4.90 6.69
N THR A 77 6.07 -4.70 7.18
CA THR A 77 4.88 -5.38 6.63
C THR A 77 4.64 -5.00 5.17
N VAL A 78 4.73 -3.72 4.80
CA VAL A 78 4.66 -3.29 3.39
C VAL A 78 5.71 -3.98 2.54
N ALA A 79 6.97 -3.95 2.97
CA ALA A 79 8.06 -4.56 2.23
C ALA A 79 7.89 -6.08 2.06
N ALA A 80 7.39 -6.76 3.09
CA ALA A 80 7.08 -8.19 3.04
C ALA A 80 5.95 -8.48 2.04
N ILE A 81 4.85 -7.73 2.09
CA ILE A 81 3.71 -7.91 1.18
C ILE A 81 4.13 -7.68 -0.27
N MET A 82 4.89 -6.62 -0.56
CA MET A 82 5.43 -6.38 -1.90
C MET A 82 6.31 -7.54 -2.39
N GLY A 83 7.04 -8.19 -1.49
CA GLY A 83 7.87 -9.37 -1.80
C GLY A 83 7.07 -10.63 -2.11
N LEU A 84 5.84 -10.75 -1.59
CA LEU A 84 4.98 -11.92 -1.80
C LEU A 84 4.56 -12.10 -3.26
N ASP A 85 4.53 -11.05 -4.07
CA ASP A 85 4.22 -11.17 -5.50
C ASP A 85 5.16 -12.17 -6.22
N ASN A 86 6.44 -12.22 -5.85
CA ASN A 86 7.36 -13.22 -6.42
C ASN A 86 7.06 -14.65 -5.94
N ILE A 87 6.58 -14.78 -4.70
CA ILE A 87 6.24 -16.09 -4.12
C ILE A 87 4.96 -16.59 -4.76
N LEU A 88 3.97 -15.71 -4.90
CA LEU A 88 2.70 -16.03 -5.54
C LEU A 88 2.89 -16.41 -7.01
N ASP A 89 3.74 -15.67 -7.75
CA ASP A 89 4.11 -15.99 -9.12
C ASP A 89 4.69 -17.42 -9.25
N ASN A 90 5.55 -17.80 -8.30
CA ASN A 90 6.10 -19.16 -8.24
C ASN A 90 5.03 -20.21 -7.90
N LEU A 91 4.13 -19.93 -6.96
CA LEU A 91 3.02 -20.85 -6.62
C LEU A 91 2.04 -21.04 -7.77
N GLU A 92 1.90 -20.05 -8.64
CA GLU A 92 1.08 -20.06 -9.85
C GLU A 92 1.87 -20.55 -11.08
N ASP A 93 3.08 -21.14 -10.88
CA ASP A 93 3.94 -21.70 -11.92
C ASP A 93 4.30 -20.67 -13.03
N PHE A 94 4.40 -19.38 -12.66
CA PHE A 94 4.71 -18.24 -13.54
C PHE A 94 3.75 -18.09 -14.75
N LYS A 95 2.51 -18.57 -14.63
CA LYS A 95 1.54 -18.62 -15.72
C LYS A 95 0.54 -17.47 -15.74
N VAL A 96 0.32 -16.83 -14.59
CA VAL A 96 -0.66 -15.75 -14.47
C VAL A 96 -0.11 -14.45 -15.06
N ASN A 97 -0.86 -13.86 -15.99
CA ASN A 97 -0.39 -12.65 -16.69
C ASN A 97 -1.34 -11.44 -16.65
N PHE A 98 -2.65 -11.62 -16.35
CA PHE A 98 -3.65 -10.55 -16.35
C PHE A 98 -3.57 -9.63 -17.59
N LYS A 99 -3.28 -10.22 -18.78
CA LYS A 99 -3.04 -9.49 -20.04
C LYS A 99 -1.82 -8.54 -19.99
N ARG A 100 -0.80 -8.90 -19.22
CA ARG A 100 0.50 -8.23 -19.10
C ARG A 100 1.61 -9.23 -19.38
N GLU A 101 2.83 -8.75 -19.57
CA GLU A 101 4.00 -9.60 -19.71
C GLU A 101 4.23 -10.45 -18.44
N ARG A 102 4.01 -9.84 -17.27
CA ARG A 102 4.06 -10.50 -15.96
C ARG A 102 2.89 -10.06 -15.10
N GLY A 103 2.08 -11.01 -14.61
CA GLY A 103 0.91 -10.73 -13.78
C GLY A 103 1.25 -10.39 -12.33
N ARG A 104 2.16 -11.16 -11.72
CA ARG A 104 2.64 -10.97 -10.35
C ARG A 104 3.98 -10.25 -10.35
N ASP A 105 3.97 -8.97 -10.68
CA ASP A 105 5.17 -8.17 -10.81
C ASP A 105 5.33 -7.22 -9.60
N PRO A 106 6.35 -7.40 -8.75
CA PRO A 106 6.60 -6.54 -7.60
C PRO A 106 6.96 -5.08 -7.99
N LEU A 107 7.11 -4.78 -9.28
CA LEU A 107 7.27 -3.41 -9.78
C LEU A 107 5.92 -2.74 -10.13
N LEU A 108 4.79 -3.43 -10.04
CA LEU A 108 3.46 -2.88 -10.26
C LEU A 108 2.85 -2.30 -8.97
N TYR A 109 3.65 -1.50 -8.27
CA TYR A 109 3.23 -0.58 -7.22
C TYR A 109 3.35 0.85 -7.73
N TYR A 110 2.39 1.69 -7.37
CA TYR A 110 2.18 3.00 -7.98
C TYR A 110 2.20 4.09 -6.92
N ILE A 111 2.91 5.19 -7.19
CA ILE A 111 2.90 6.38 -6.36
C ILE A 111 2.17 7.53 -7.07
N THR A 112 1.31 8.21 -6.33
CA THR A 112 0.67 9.46 -6.76
C THR A 112 0.86 10.52 -5.68
N ILE A 113 1.21 11.73 -6.07
CA ILE A 113 1.23 12.91 -5.22
C ILE A 113 0.08 13.82 -5.64
N PHE A 114 -0.75 14.20 -4.69
CA PHE A 114 -1.89 15.07 -4.87
C PHE A 114 -1.63 16.44 -4.26
N GLY A 115 -1.75 17.50 -5.04
CA GLY A 115 -1.42 18.85 -4.59
C GLY A 115 0.08 19.13 -4.58
N ASP A 116 0.49 20.14 -3.81
CA ASP A 116 1.86 20.64 -3.74
C ASP A 116 2.45 20.42 -2.34
N PRO A 117 3.34 19.42 -2.17
CA PRO A 117 4.01 19.19 -0.89
C PRO A 117 4.81 20.42 -0.45
N GLY A 118 4.62 20.84 0.80
CA GLY A 118 5.31 21.99 1.37
C GLY A 118 4.58 23.32 1.20
N SER A 119 3.46 23.34 0.49
CA SER A 119 2.56 24.49 0.51
C SER A 119 1.65 24.49 1.76
N GLU A 120 1.07 25.64 2.08
CA GLU A 120 0.08 25.75 3.16
C GLU A 120 -1.31 25.17 2.79
N LYS A 121 -1.48 24.77 1.52
CA LYS A 121 -2.68 24.11 1.02
C LYS A 121 -2.68 22.63 1.33
N GLU A 122 -3.80 21.98 1.05
CA GLU A 122 -3.89 20.52 1.16
C GLU A 122 -3.04 19.84 0.08
N TRP A 123 -2.34 18.82 0.51
CA TRP A 123 -1.63 17.89 -0.35
C TRP A 123 -1.72 16.47 0.21
N GLY A 124 -1.29 15.50 -0.54
CA GLY A 124 -1.28 14.11 -0.07
C GLY A 124 -0.50 13.20 -0.98
N TRP A 125 -0.46 11.93 -0.63
CA TRP A 125 0.13 10.89 -1.46
C TRP A 125 -0.62 9.59 -1.30
N ARG A 126 -0.54 8.74 -2.31
CA ARG A 126 -1.04 7.38 -2.31
C ARG A 126 0.05 6.45 -2.81
N LEU A 127 0.30 5.33 -2.09
CA LEU A 127 0.94 4.14 -2.60
C LEU A 127 -0.15 3.08 -2.78
N GLY A 128 -0.31 2.58 -4.01
CA GLY A 128 -1.26 1.53 -4.33
C GLY A 128 -0.61 0.41 -5.13
N GLY A 129 -1.02 -0.82 -4.90
CA GLY A 129 -0.57 -2.01 -5.60
C GLY A 129 -1.27 -3.24 -5.09
N HIS A 130 -0.85 -4.43 -5.53
CA HIS A 130 -1.45 -5.67 -5.06
C HIS A 130 -1.35 -5.77 -3.56
N HIS A 131 -2.49 -5.86 -2.88
CA HIS A 131 -2.66 -5.97 -1.42
C HIS A 131 -2.09 -4.82 -0.58
N ILE A 132 -1.76 -3.67 -1.20
CA ILE A 132 -1.38 -2.45 -0.49
C ILE A 132 -2.18 -1.26 -1.01
N SER A 133 -2.79 -0.49 -0.09
CA SER A 133 -3.34 0.82 -0.40
C SER A 133 -3.16 1.75 0.78
N LEU A 134 -2.23 2.69 0.65
CA LEU A 134 -1.88 3.66 1.68
C LEU A 134 -2.14 5.07 1.18
N HIS A 135 -2.92 5.83 1.94
CA HIS A 135 -3.29 7.20 1.58
C HIS A 135 -2.95 8.15 2.73
N TYR A 136 -2.42 9.32 2.38
CA TYR A 136 -2.21 10.42 3.31
C TYR A 136 -2.78 11.71 2.75
N SER A 137 -3.47 12.47 3.59
CA SER A 137 -3.92 13.83 3.33
C SER A 137 -3.39 14.75 4.42
N ILE A 138 -2.79 15.86 4.02
CA ILE A 138 -2.00 16.74 4.89
C ILE A 138 -2.37 18.19 4.57
N LYS A 139 -2.38 19.05 5.60
CA LYS A 139 -2.48 20.50 5.47
C LYS A 139 -1.52 21.18 6.43
N GLY A 140 -0.59 21.97 5.91
CA GLY A 140 0.47 22.56 6.72
C GLY A 140 1.25 21.48 7.47
N LEU A 141 1.24 21.50 8.78
CA LEU A 141 1.89 20.51 9.65
C LEU A 141 0.92 19.49 10.28
N LYS A 142 -0.28 19.34 9.74
CA LYS A 142 -1.31 18.47 10.28
C LYS A 142 -1.69 17.39 9.28
N VAL A 143 -1.74 16.13 9.74
CA VAL A 143 -2.39 15.04 9.00
C VAL A 143 -3.89 15.20 9.13
N LEU A 144 -4.58 15.30 8.00
CA LEU A 144 -6.05 15.36 7.93
C LEU A 144 -6.64 13.95 7.91
N SER A 145 -6.00 13.04 7.16
CA SER A 145 -6.40 11.64 7.05
C SER A 145 -5.19 10.77 6.67
N PHE A 146 -5.20 9.53 7.13
CA PHE A 146 -4.29 8.46 6.71
C PHE A 146 -5.07 7.20 6.27
N THR A 147 -6.29 7.40 5.78
CA THR A 147 -7.17 6.32 5.31
C THR A 147 -7.54 6.50 3.83
N PRO A 148 -7.78 5.39 3.09
CA PRO A 148 -7.62 4.02 3.54
C PRO A 148 -6.17 3.67 3.87
N SER A 149 -5.98 2.72 4.81
CA SER A 149 -4.69 2.14 5.15
C SER A 149 -4.88 0.62 5.13
N PHE A 150 -4.76 0.05 3.93
CA PHE A 150 -5.06 -1.35 3.67
C PHE A 150 -3.78 -2.16 3.49
N PHE A 151 -3.75 -3.32 4.13
CA PHE A 151 -2.72 -4.34 4.04
C PHE A 151 -3.40 -5.69 3.84
N GLY A 152 -3.04 -6.38 2.78
CA GLY A 152 -3.43 -7.76 2.50
C GLY A 152 -2.19 -8.64 2.33
N ALA A 153 -2.35 -9.95 2.32
CA ALA A 153 -1.26 -10.88 2.06
C ALA A 153 -1.77 -12.06 1.25
N ASP A 154 -1.13 -12.31 0.12
CA ASP A 154 -1.34 -13.49 -0.70
C ASP A 154 0.01 -13.99 -1.23
N PRO A 155 0.46 -15.19 -0.84
CA PRO A 155 -0.19 -16.08 0.12
C PRO A 155 -0.21 -15.50 1.55
N ALA A 156 -1.26 -15.84 2.33
CA ALA A 156 -1.37 -15.41 3.72
C ALA A 156 -0.27 -16.01 4.60
N ASP A 157 0.21 -17.19 4.24
CA ASP A 157 1.34 -17.88 4.83
C ASP A 157 2.27 -18.44 3.74
N SER A 158 3.56 -18.41 3.98
CA SER A 158 4.55 -18.91 3.04
C SER A 158 5.74 -19.51 3.77
N PRO A 159 6.22 -20.71 3.38
CA PRO A 159 7.46 -21.26 3.88
C PRO A 159 8.64 -20.49 3.27
N LEU A 160 9.28 -19.60 4.03
CA LEU A 160 10.38 -18.77 3.54
C LEU A 160 11.76 -19.43 3.74
N LEU A 161 12.07 -19.76 4.98
CA LEU A 161 13.39 -20.25 5.35
C LEU A 161 13.24 -21.44 6.29
N GLY A 162 13.05 -22.65 5.72
CA GLY A 162 12.89 -23.88 6.49
C GLY A 162 11.45 -24.04 7.04
N PRO A 163 11.27 -24.59 8.27
CA PRO A 163 9.98 -25.00 8.78
C PRO A 163 9.09 -23.84 9.29
N HIS A 164 9.60 -22.60 9.29
CA HIS A 164 8.85 -21.46 9.80
C HIS A 164 8.06 -20.79 8.67
N LEU A 165 6.77 -20.60 8.90
CA LEU A 165 5.90 -19.86 8.00
C LEU A 165 6.09 -18.36 8.17
N HIS A 166 6.19 -17.66 7.04
CA HIS A 166 6.11 -16.21 7.01
C HIS A 166 4.65 -15.78 6.85
N ARG A 167 4.11 -15.11 7.87
CA ARG A 167 2.75 -14.56 7.92
C ARG A 167 2.85 -13.06 8.19
N PRO A 168 2.85 -12.20 7.15
CA PRO A 168 3.03 -10.74 7.33
C PRO A 168 1.99 -10.10 8.24
N LEU A 169 0.76 -10.65 8.28
CA LEU A 169 -0.37 -10.16 9.06
C LEU A 169 -0.72 -11.07 10.24
N ALA A 170 0.19 -11.96 10.67
CA ALA A 170 -0.07 -12.96 11.70
C ALA A 170 -0.79 -12.42 12.94
N SER A 171 -0.30 -11.33 13.53
CA SER A 171 -0.91 -10.76 14.74
C SER A 171 -2.33 -10.28 14.52
N LEU A 172 -2.64 -9.68 13.38
CA LEU A 172 -3.99 -9.20 13.06
C LEU A 172 -4.94 -10.36 12.80
N GLU A 173 -4.47 -11.35 12.05
CA GLU A 173 -5.24 -12.57 11.74
C GLU A 173 -5.55 -13.37 13.01
N ASP A 174 -4.55 -13.59 13.85
CA ASP A 174 -4.69 -14.36 15.09
C ASP A 174 -5.62 -13.65 16.08
N LEU A 175 -5.49 -12.33 16.26
CA LEU A 175 -6.41 -11.54 17.09
C LEU A 175 -7.84 -11.54 16.54
N GLY A 176 -8.01 -11.43 15.22
CA GLY A 176 -9.33 -11.53 14.58
C GLY A 176 -9.98 -12.90 14.81
N ARG A 177 -9.21 -13.97 14.69
CA ARG A 177 -9.65 -15.34 14.98
C ARG A 177 -10.00 -15.55 16.45
N GLU A 178 -9.15 -15.04 17.35
CA GLU A 178 -9.39 -15.10 18.80
C GLU A 178 -10.68 -14.36 19.17
N LEU A 179 -10.85 -13.13 18.66
CA LEU A 179 -12.09 -12.38 18.85
C LEU A 179 -13.30 -13.18 18.37
N PHE A 180 -13.28 -13.69 17.14
CA PHE A 180 -14.40 -14.44 16.56
C PHE A 180 -14.74 -15.69 17.38
N THR A 181 -13.74 -16.47 17.80
CA THR A 181 -13.94 -17.70 18.58
C THR A 181 -14.40 -17.43 20.03
N SER A 182 -14.15 -16.24 20.56
CA SER A 182 -14.62 -15.81 21.87
C SER A 182 -16.10 -15.43 21.90
N LEU A 183 -16.70 -15.16 20.74
CA LEU A 183 -18.11 -14.76 20.65
C LEU A 183 -19.04 -15.96 20.74
N SER A 184 -20.19 -15.76 21.38
CA SER A 184 -21.26 -16.77 21.48
C SER A 184 -22.65 -16.13 21.49
N GLY A 185 -23.70 -16.96 21.29
CA GLY A 185 -25.08 -16.52 21.36
C GLY A 185 -25.40 -15.31 20.48
N THR A 186 -26.05 -14.31 21.04
CA THR A 186 -26.48 -13.07 20.33
C THR A 186 -25.30 -12.24 19.83
N ASN A 187 -24.18 -12.24 20.54
CA ASN A 187 -22.98 -11.48 20.11
C ASN A 187 -22.39 -12.07 18.83
N LEU A 188 -22.29 -13.40 18.73
CA LEU A 188 -21.85 -14.05 17.50
C LEU A 188 -22.82 -13.77 16.34
N GLN A 189 -24.12 -13.89 16.58
CA GLN A 189 -25.14 -13.60 15.57
C GLN A 189 -25.08 -12.15 15.05
N SER A 190 -24.81 -11.19 15.94
CA SER A 190 -24.69 -9.78 15.56
C SER A 190 -23.40 -9.46 14.82
N ALA A 191 -22.31 -10.20 15.11
CA ALA A 191 -21.02 -10.00 14.46
C ALA A 191 -20.90 -10.70 13.10
N LEU A 192 -21.65 -11.80 12.92
CA LEU A 192 -21.61 -12.59 11.69
C LEU A 192 -22.51 -11.97 10.61
N ILE A 193 -21.90 -11.31 9.62
CA ILE A 193 -22.63 -10.71 8.50
C ILE A 193 -23.09 -11.77 7.50
N SER A 194 -22.24 -12.78 7.25
CA SER A 194 -22.51 -13.90 6.34
C SER A 194 -21.76 -15.14 6.81
N ALA A 195 -22.39 -16.30 6.67
CA ALA A 195 -21.76 -17.60 6.93
C ALA A 195 -20.82 -18.05 5.80
N ILE A 196 -20.92 -17.42 4.63
CA ILE A 196 -20.12 -17.69 3.44
C ILE A 196 -19.40 -16.40 3.08
N PRO A 197 -18.05 -16.43 2.87
CA PRO A 197 -17.34 -15.27 2.38
C PRO A 197 -17.95 -14.74 1.06
N PRO A 198 -18.00 -13.42 0.84
CA PRO A 198 -18.40 -12.89 -0.46
C PRO A 198 -17.47 -13.43 -1.55
N VAL A 199 -18.02 -13.64 -2.74
CA VAL A 199 -17.24 -13.98 -3.93
C VAL A 199 -16.71 -12.65 -4.50
N ASP A 200 -15.42 -12.60 -4.81
CA ASP A 200 -14.76 -11.45 -5.45
C ASP A 200 -15.23 -11.27 -6.91
#